data_81bb0cf3c17708f4d13d951a1e3369d1
#
_entry.id   81bb0cf3c17708f4d13d951a1e3369d1
#
_cell.length_a   1.000
_cell.length_b   1.000
_cell.length_c   1.000
_cell.angle_alpha   90.00
_cell.angle_beta   90.00
_cell.angle_gamma   90.00
#
_symmetry.space_group_name_H-M   'P 1'
#
loop_
_entity.id
_entity.type
_entity.pdbx_description
1 polymer ?
#
loop_
_entity_poly.entity_id
_entity_poly.type
_entity_poly.pdbx_seq_one_letter_code
_entity_poly.pdbx_strand_id
1 'polypeptide(L)'
;MKASVLHKFRTPPNFEEVDDPVCRPKSVVVELKACGVCRSDHHAWLGNDPDVELPHIMGHELAGVIVEIGSEIKEFSVGDRVTVPFILGCGL
;
A
#
# COMPACT_ATOMS: atom_id res chain seq x y z
N MET A 1 -12.89 -2.94 1.43
CA MET A 1 -11.85 -3.47 2.35
C MET A 1 -11.66 -2.55 3.54
N LYS A 2 -11.04 -3.04 4.58
CA LYS A 2 -10.74 -2.20 5.75
C LYS A 2 -9.33 -1.64 5.66
N ALA A 3 -9.18 -0.38 6.05
CA ALA A 3 -7.89 0.29 6.05
C ALA A 3 -7.75 1.25 7.23
N SER A 4 -6.51 1.50 7.61
CA SER A 4 -6.17 2.51 8.60
C SER A 4 -5.94 3.83 7.88
N VAL A 5 -6.87 4.77 8.05
CA VAL A 5 -6.90 6.03 7.29
C VAL A 5 -6.58 7.20 8.19
N LEU A 6 -5.59 7.98 7.80
CA LEU A 6 -5.23 9.22 8.49
C LEU A 6 -5.98 10.38 7.83
N HIS A 7 -6.87 11.02 8.59
CA HIS A 7 -7.63 12.17 8.12
C HIS A 7 -7.05 13.50 8.58
N LYS A 8 -6.28 13.49 9.65
CA LYS A 8 -5.65 14.68 10.24
C LYS A 8 -4.30 14.30 10.82
N PHE A 9 -3.30 15.11 10.57
CA PHE A 9 -1.96 14.89 11.15
C PHE A 9 -2.00 14.88 12.67
N ARG A 10 -1.13 14.11 13.28
CA ARG A 10 -0.93 14.00 14.75
C ARG A 10 -2.15 13.50 15.51
N THR A 11 -3.07 12.82 14.83
CA THR A 11 -4.22 12.16 15.45
C THR A 11 -4.19 10.66 15.16
N PRO A 12 -4.82 9.81 15.99
CA PRO A 12 -4.90 8.40 15.68
C PRO A 12 -5.60 8.19 14.34
N PRO A 13 -5.06 7.33 13.45
CA PRO A 13 -5.76 6.98 12.22
C PRO A 13 -7.03 6.19 12.54
N ASN A 14 -8.03 6.32 11.68
CA ASN A 14 -9.29 5.58 11.80
C ASN A 14 -9.21 4.27 11.02
N PHE A 15 -9.71 3.20 11.62
CA PHE A 15 -9.89 1.93 10.93
C PHE A 15 -11.27 1.89 10.31
N GLU A 16 -11.35 2.00 8.99
CA GLU A 16 -12.61 2.21 8.28
C GLU A 16 -12.69 1.45 6.97
N GLU A 17 -13.90 1.34 6.42
CA GLU A 17 -14.12 0.77 5.10
C GLU A 17 -13.68 1.75 4.02
N VAL A 18 -12.95 1.23 3.02
CA VAL A 18 -12.58 1.96 1.81
C VAL A 18 -12.85 1.07 0.60
N ASP A 19 -12.89 1.67 -0.58
CA ASP A 19 -13.09 0.93 -1.81
C ASP A 19 -11.97 -0.09 -2.03
N ASP A 20 -12.33 -1.24 -2.57
CA ASP A 20 -11.34 -2.23 -2.98
C ASP A 20 -10.51 -1.71 -4.16
N PRO A 21 -9.22 -2.07 -4.25
CA PRO A 21 -8.41 -1.65 -5.39
C PRO A 21 -8.90 -2.30 -6.68
N VAL A 22 -8.77 -1.56 -7.78
CA VAL A 22 -9.09 -2.06 -9.13
C VAL A 22 -7.81 -2.56 -9.78
N CYS A 23 -7.83 -3.80 -10.28
CA CYS A 23 -6.69 -4.37 -10.97
C CYS A 23 -6.62 -3.82 -12.40
N ARG A 24 -5.56 -3.09 -12.70
CA ARG A 24 -5.30 -2.53 -14.04
C ARG A 24 -4.44 -3.49 -14.85
N PRO A 25 -4.38 -3.35 -16.21
CA PRO A 25 -3.63 -4.29 -17.05
C PRO A 25 -2.17 -4.49 -16.68
N LYS A 26 -1.48 -3.46 -16.17
CA LYS A 26 -0.06 -3.50 -15.79
C LYS A 26 0.16 -3.56 -14.28
N SER A 27 -0.83 -4.00 -13.53
CA SER A 27 -0.73 -4.05 -12.08
C SER A 27 -1.14 -5.39 -11.50
N VAL A 28 -0.87 -5.56 -10.23
CA VAL A 28 -1.32 -6.71 -9.44
C VAL A 28 -2.07 -6.19 -8.22
N VAL A 29 -2.97 -7.00 -7.68
CA VAL A 29 -3.60 -6.75 -6.39
C VAL A 29 -3.04 -7.74 -5.39
N VAL A 30 -2.56 -7.23 -4.28
CA VAL A 30 -1.94 -8.00 -3.21
C VAL A 30 -2.83 -7.99 -1.98
N GLU A 31 -3.16 -9.17 -1.48
CA GLU A 31 -3.78 -9.29 -0.16
C GLU A 31 -2.69 -9.18 0.90
N LEU A 32 -2.73 -8.12 1.71
CA LEU A 32 -1.72 -7.88 2.74
C LEU A 32 -1.83 -8.89 3.87
N LYS A 33 -0.70 -9.47 4.23
CA LYS A 33 -0.57 -10.37 5.39
C LYS A 33 0.19 -9.72 6.53
N ALA A 34 1.09 -8.79 6.22
CA ALA A 34 1.87 -8.05 7.21
C ALA A 34 2.30 -6.71 6.63
N CYS A 35 2.42 -5.72 7.48
CA CYS A 35 2.97 -4.41 7.12
C CYS A 35 3.80 -3.90 8.29
N GLY A 36 5.08 -3.61 8.03
CA GLY A 36 5.97 -3.04 9.02
C GLY A 36 5.65 -1.57 9.28
N VAL A 37 6.04 -1.11 10.45
CA VAL A 37 5.96 0.32 10.82
C VAL A 37 7.38 0.83 10.96
N CYS A 38 7.71 1.92 10.29
CA CYS A 38 9.04 2.50 10.35
C CYS A 38 8.99 4.00 10.67
N ARG A 39 10.15 4.62 10.77
CA ARG A 39 10.25 6.04 11.12
C ARG A 39 9.60 6.94 10.07
N SER A 40 9.59 6.57 8.80
CA SER A 40 8.95 7.38 7.76
C SER A 40 7.43 7.42 7.90
N ASP A 41 6.81 6.39 8.46
CA ASP A 41 5.38 6.45 8.83
C ASP A 41 5.14 7.50 9.91
N HIS A 42 6.03 7.60 10.87
CA HIS A 42 5.96 8.62 11.92
C HIS A 42 6.12 10.03 11.34
N HIS A 43 7.06 10.24 10.42
CA HIS A 43 7.24 11.52 9.74
C HIS A 43 6.00 11.92 8.93
N ALA A 44 5.36 10.96 8.25
CA ALA A 44 4.12 11.20 7.53
C ALA A 44 2.99 11.57 8.49
N TRP A 45 2.89 10.88 9.62
CA TRP A 45 1.88 11.17 10.65
C TRP A 45 2.04 12.56 11.27
N LEU A 46 3.27 13.02 11.44
CA LEU A 46 3.56 14.38 11.94
C LEU A 46 3.23 15.48 10.92
N GLY A 47 3.09 15.14 9.64
CA GLY A 47 2.88 16.11 8.58
C GLY A 47 4.17 16.69 8.01
N ASN A 48 5.31 16.01 8.22
CA ASN A 48 6.62 16.47 7.77
C ASN A 48 7.01 15.98 6.37
N ASP A 49 6.20 15.10 5.79
CA ASP A 49 6.44 14.58 4.43
C ASP A 49 5.56 15.33 3.43
N PRO A 50 6.16 16.11 2.50
CA PRO A 50 5.39 16.89 1.53
C PRO A 50 4.65 16.04 0.50
N ASP A 51 5.01 14.77 0.34
CA ASP A 51 4.36 13.86 -0.61
C ASP A 51 3.10 13.22 -0.04
N VAL A 52 2.82 13.41 1.25
CA VAL A 52 1.64 12.84 1.90
C VAL A 52 0.50 13.85 1.89
N GLU A 53 -0.59 13.46 1.22
CA GLU A 53 -1.84 14.22 1.17
C GLU A 53 -2.93 13.50 1.97
N LEU A 54 -3.74 14.25 2.70
CA LEU A 54 -4.86 13.69 3.47
C LEU A 54 -6.14 13.63 2.65
N PRO A 55 -6.99 12.62 2.81
CA PRO A 55 -6.81 11.45 3.65
C PRO A 55 -5.74 10.49 3.08
N HIS A 56 -5.01 9.81 3.96
CA HIS A 56 -3.90 8.96 3.58
C HIS A 56 -3.97 7.59 4.25
N ILE A 57 -3.80 6.54 3.48
CA ILE A 57 -3.67 5.17 4.00
C ILE A 57 -2.18 4.90 4.18
N MET A 58 -1.77 4.68 5.44
CA MET A 58 -0.38 4.53 5.81
C MET A 58 0.15 3.11 5.55
N GLY A 59 1.46 2.99 5.49
CA GLY A 59 2.17 1.72 5.36
C GLY A 59 2.85 1.57 4.00
N HIS A 60 4.12 1.14 4.01
CA HIS A 60 4.94 0.96 2.82
C HIS A 60 5.93 -0.20 2.94
N GLU A 61 5.92 -0.93 4.05
CA GLU A 61 6.75 -2.13 4.28
C GLU A 61 5.87 -3.37 4.29
N LEU A 62 5.25 -3.66 3.15
CA LEU A 62 4.20 -4.66 3.07
C LEU A 62 4.71 -6.00 2.53
N ALA A 63 4.07 -7.05 2.99
CA ALA A 63 4.21 -8.40 2.47
C ALA A 63 2.83 -9.03 2.32
N GLY A 64 2.62 -9.79 1.27
CA GLY A 64 1.33 -10.38 1.03
C GLY A 64 1.35 -11.41 -0.10
N VAL A 65 0.16 -11.74 -0.55
CA VAL A 65 -0.09 -12.74 -1.59
C VAL A 65 -0.82 -12.08 -2.75
N ILE A 66 -0.37 -12.32 -3.96
CA ILE A 66 -1.05 -11.83 -5.16
C ILE A 66 -2.39 -12.56 -5.31
N VAL A 67 -3.47 -11.80 -5.40
CA VAL A 67 -4.84 -12.33 -5.58
C VAL A 67 -5.44 -11.98 -6.94
N GLU A 68 -4.90 -10.96 -7.62
CA GLU A 68 -5.28 -10.59 -8.99
C GLU A 68 -4.06 -10.12 -9.75
N ILE A 69 -4.00 -10.46 -11.05
CA ILE A 69 -2.96 -9.94 -11.95
C ILE A 69 -3.61 -9.29 -13.16
N GLY A 70 -2.99 -8.21 -13.63
CA GLY A 70 -3.42 -7.54 -14.85
C GLY A 70 -3.08 -8.36 -16.09
N SER A 71 -3.78 -8.07 -17.19
CA SER A 71 -3.63 -8.83 -18.45
C SER A 71 -2.23 -8.75 -19.06
N GLU A 72 -1.47 -7.72 -18.75
CA GLU A 72 -0.10 -7.51 -19.26
C GLU A 72 0.99 -7.99 -18.31
N ILE A 73 0.64 -8.56 -17.15
CA ILE A 73 1.59 -9.11 -16.19
C ILE A 73 1.89 -10.55 -16.54
N LYS A 74 3.17 -10.87 -16.73
CA LYS A 74 3.63 -12.20 -17.12
C LYS A 74 4.62 -12.82 -16.14
N GLU A 75 5.30 -12.00 -15.33
CA GLU A 75 6.35 -12.44 -14.40
C GLU A 75 5.80 -12.98 -13.08
N PHE A 76 4.54 -12.70 -12.78
CA PHE A 76 3.90 -13.08 -11.52
C PHE A 76 2.63 -13.88 -11.77
N SER A 77 2.25 -14.67 -10.77
CA SER A 77 1.04 -15.47 -10.79
C SER A 77 0.23 -15.26 -9.53
N VAL A 78 -1.09 -15.46 -9.62
CA VAL A 78 -1.96 -15.49 -8.44
C VAL A 78 -1.46 -16.57 -7.48
N GLY A 79 -1.35 -16.23 -6.21
CA GLY A 79 -0.80 -17.09 -5.17
C GLY A 79 0.66 -16.85 -4.84
N ASP A 80 1.38 -16.05 -5.63
CA ASP A 80 2.76 -15.69 -5.32
C ASP A 80 2.84 -14.85 -4.05
N ARG A 81 3.80 -15.15 -3.19
CA ARG A 81 4.11 -14.36 -2.01
C ARG A 81 5.13 -13.29 -2.38
N VAL A 82 4.81 -12.03 -2.07
CA VAL A 82 5.60 -10.88 -2.52
C VAL A 82 5.80 -9.87 -1.41
N THR A 83 6.86 -9.08 -1.57
CA THR A 83 7.05 -7.83 -0.85
C THR A 83 7.15 -6.71 -1.88
N VAL A 84 6.86 -5.48 -1.45
CA VAL A 84 6.92 -4.32 -2.33
C VAL A 84 7.92 -3.33 -1.74
N PRO A 85 8.97 -2.94 -2.49
CA PRO A 85 9.90 -1.92 -2.02
C PRO A 85 9.23 -0.54 -2.02
N PHE A 86 9.73 0.35 -1.17
CA PHE A 86 9.20 1.71 -1.08
C PHE A 86 9.64 2.61 -2.24
N ILE A 87 10.58 2.16 -3.07
CA ILE A 87 11.09 2.92 -4.20
C ILE A 87 10.37 2.48 -5.47
N LEU A 88 9.83 3.45 -6.21
CA LEU A 88 9.23 3.21 -7.52
C LEU A 88 10.33 3.03 -8.56
N GLY A 89 10.24 1.97 -9.33
CA GLY A 89 11.16 1.67 -10.41
C GLY A 89 10.44 1.13 -11.63
N CYS A 90 11.05 1.26 -12.81
CA CYS A 90 10.48 0.78 -14.07
C CYS A 90 10.85 -0.67 -14.39
N GLY A 91 11.74 -1.29 -13.61
CA GLY A 91 12.21 -2.66 -13.83
C GLY A 91 13.28 -2.81 -14.92
N LEU A 92 13.85 -1.72 -15.38
CA LEU A 92 14.87 -1.71 -16.41
C LEU A 92 16.28 -1.45 -15.83
#